data_78beae10a64c21e9353d487ca1464a82
#
_entry.id   78beae10a64c21e9353d487ca1464a82
#
_cell.length_a   1.000
_cell.length_b   1.000
_cell.length_c   1.000
_cell.angle_alpha   90.00
_cell.angle_beta   90.00
_cell.angle_gamma   90.00
#
_symmetry.space_group_name_H-M   'P 1'
#
loop_
_entity.id
_entity.type
_entity.pdbx_description
1 polymer ?
#
loop_
_entity_poly.entity_id
_entity_poly.type
_entity_poly.pdbx_seq_one_letter_code
_entity_poly.pdbx_strand_id
1 'polypeptide(L)'
;LENNNWWRLITPIFIHFSLSHLAFNALWIFVLGSKIEMLDGRFLFISLVIFTGIASNYIQHLWNGVSLFGGLSGVVYGLFGYCYLIELDLKQERYGLPPAIYIFMLVWLILGFLGILELFGFGSIANHAHLGGLISGLIFGMLTKLYSKKNI
;
A
#
# COMPACT_ATOMS: atom_id res chain seq x y z
N LEU A 1 -8.87 18.96 -0.22
CA LEU A 1 -10.17 18.69 -0.87
C LEU A 1 -11.01 19.95 -1.04
N GLU A 2 -10.47 21.05 -0.60
CA GLU A 2 -10.99 22.39 -0.88
C GLU A 2 -11.10 22.58 -2.40
N ASN A 3 -12.13 23.27 -2.88
CA ASN A 3 -12.40 23.55 -4.29
C ASN A 3 -12.78 22.33 -5.17
N ASN A 4 -13.44 21.29 -4.63
CA ASN A 4 -13.95 20.13 -5.39
C ASN A 4 -12.88 19.32 -6.15
N ASN A 5 -11.63 19.32 -5.71
CA ASN A 5 -10.52 18.60 -6.34
C ASN A 5 -10.46 17.11 -5.93
N TRP A 6 -11.56 16.38 -6.09
CA TRP A 6 -11.68 14.97 -5.67
C TRP A 6 -10.68 14.01 -6.31
N TRP A 7 -10.23 14.31 -7.54
CA TRP A 7 -9.19 13.51 -8.20
C TRP A 7 -7.88 13.44 -7.42
N ARG A 8 -7.59 14.43 -6.55
CA ARG A 8 -6.42 14.43 -5.68
C ARG A 8 -6.43 13.31 -4.64
N LEU A 9 -7.55 12.62 -4.47
CA LEU A 9 -7.60 11.42 -3.64
C LEU A 9 -6.90 10.23 -4.31
N ILE A 10 -6.82 10.19 -5.63
CA ILE A 10 -6.21 9.07 -6.35
C ILE A 10 -4.97 9.47 -7.15
N THR A 11 -4.94 10.65 -7.77
CA THR A 11 -3.87 11.05 -8.70
C THR A 11 -2.46 11.09 -8.10
N PRO A 12 -2.24 11.35 -6.79
CA PRO A 12 -0.89 11.31 -6.21
C PRO A 12 -0.17 9.97 -6.39
N ILE A 13 -0.89 8.85 -6.52
CA ILE A 13 -0.24 7.53 -6.72
C ILE A 13 0.58 7.46 -8.03
N PHE A 14 0.30 8.32 -9.01
CA PHE A 14 1.01 8.35 -10.29
C PHE A 14 2.23 9.28 -10.28
N ILE A 15 2.41 10.09 -9.25
CA ILE A 15 3.52 11.05 -9.15
C ILE A 15 4.73 10.36 -8.51
N HIS A 16 5.89 10.41 -9.19
CA HIS A 16 7.15 9.88 -8.66
C HIS A 16 8.25 10.91 -8.80
N PHE A 17 9.04 11.10 -7.73
CA PHE A 17 10.06 12.16 -7.65
C PHE A 17 11.44 11.73 -8.13
N SER A 18 11.64 10.41 -8.39
CA SER A 18 12.87 9.86 -8.96
C SER A 18 12.58 8.58 -9.73
N LEU A 19 13.50 8.24 -10.64
CA LEU A 19 13.42 6.99 -11.40
C LEU A 19 13.52 5.76 -10.49
N SER A 20 14.39 5.82 -9.47
CA SER A 20 14.51 4.74 -8.48
C SER A 20 13.22 4.55 -7.67
N HIS A 21 12.56 5.64 -7.28
CA HIS A 21 11.27 5.59 -6.60
C HIS A 21 10.19 4.94 -7.47
N LEU A 22 10.12 5.32 -8.75
CA LEU A 22 9.21 4.70 -9.71
C LEU A 22 9.52 3.20 -9.91
N ALA A 23 10.79 2.86 -10.13
CA ALA A 23 11.21 1.49 -10.38
C ALA A 23 10.93 0.57 -9.19
N PHE A 24 11.19 1.03 -7.95
CA PHE A 24 10.91 0.27 -6.74
C PHE A 24 9.41 0.02 -6.55
N ASN A 25 8.58 1.03 -6.74
CA ASN A 25 7.13 0.89 -6.68
C ASN A 25 6.60 -0.04 -7.78
N ALA A 26 7.06 0.13 -9.02
CA ALA A 26 6.66 -0.70 -10.15
C ALA A 26 7.03 -2.18 -9.93
N LEU A 27 8.22 -2.43 -9.37
CA LEU A 27 8.65 -3.79 -9.01
C LEU A 27 7.66 -4.45 -8.04
N TRP A 28 7.28 -3.76 -6.94
CA TRP A 28 6.36 -4.32 -5.96
C TRP A 28 4.94 -4.50 -6.52
N ILE A 29 4.45 -3.54 -7.31
CA ILE A 29 3.16 -3.70 -8.00
C ILE A 29 3.21 -4.89 -8.96
N PHE A 30 4.31 -5.09 -9.69
CA PHE A 30 4.47 -6.24 -10.57
C PHE A 30 4.52 -7.55 -9.77
N VAL A 31 5.34 -7.64 -8.73
CA VAL A 31 5.53 -8.87 -7.94
C VAL A 31 4.27 -9.24 -7.18
N LEU A 32 3.70 -8.32 -6.40
CA LEU A 32 2.50 -8.59 -5.59
C LEU A 32 1.22 -8.52 -6.41
N GLY A 33 1.10 -7.49 -7.25
CA GLY A 33 -0.11 -7.27 -8.03
C GLY A 33 -0.40 -8.41 -8.98
N SER A 34 0.61 -8.95 -9.68
CA SER A 34 0.42 -10.12 -10.55
C SER A 34 -0.03 -11.36 -9.78
N LYS A 35 0.47 -11.56 -8.55
CA LYS A 35 0.06 -12.68 -7.70
C LYS A 35 -1.38 -12.52 -7.22
N ILE A 36 -1.74 -11.34 -6.75
CA ILE A 36 -3.12 -11.05 -6.31
C ILE A 36 -4.08 -11.16 -7.50
N GLU A 37 -3.74 -10.57 -8.66
CA GLU A 37 -4.58 -10.66 -9.85
C GLU A 37 -4.80 -12.11 -10.29
N MET A 38 -3.75 -12.92 -10.27
CA MET A 38 -3.80 -14.34 -10.67
C MET A 38 -4.60 -15.21 -9.70
N LEU A 39 -4.45 -14.99 -8.37
CA LEU A 39 -5.00 -15.86 -7.33
C LEU A 39 -6.38 -15.41 -6.83
N ASP A 40 -6.65 -14.11 -6.83
CA ASP A 40 -7.85 -13.51 -6.25
C ASP A 40 -8.72 -12.78 -7.30
N GLY A 41 -8.17 -12.60 -8.51
CA GLY A 41 -8.88 -12.04 -9.66
C GLY A 41 -8.65 -10.55 -9.88
N ARG A 42 -8.78 -10.17 -11.16
CA ARG A 42 -8.54 -8.79 -11.64
C ARG A 42 -9.39 -7.74 -10.95
N PHE A 43 -10.67 -8.00 -10.76
CA PHE A 43 -11.60 -7.02 -10.19
C PHE A 43 -11.26 -6.74 -8.71
N LEU A 44 -10.89 -7.78 -7.96
CA LEU A 44 -10.44 -7.63 -6.58
C LEU A 44 -9.14 -6.82 -6.53
N PHE A 45 -8.17 -7.14 -7.37
CA PHE A 45 -6.90 -6.41 -7.45
C PHE A 45 -7.11 -4.91 -7.75
N ILE A 46 -7.90 -4.58 -8.78
CA ILE A 46 -8.19 -3.17 -9.13
C ILE A 46 -8.91 -2.46 -7.97
N SER A 47 -9.90 -3.11 -7.35
CA SER A 47 -10.61 -2.55 -6.20
C SER A 47 -9.69 -2.30 -5.01
N LEU A 48 -8.77 -3.21 -4.74
CA LEU A 48 -7.76 -3.07 -3.68
C LEU A 48 -6.82 -1.89 -3.97
N VAL A 49 -6.33 -1.75 -5.20
CA VAL A 49 -5.46 -0.61 -5.60
C VAL A 49 -6.18 0.73 -5.43
N ILE A 50 -7.43 0.84 -5.91
CA ILE A 50 -8.21 2.07 -5.80
C ILE A 50 -8.49 2.38 -4.32
N PHE A 51 -8.97 1.41 -3.55
CA PHE A 51 -9.30 1.59 -2.14
C PHE A 51 -8.10 2.02 -1.31
N THR A 52 -6.98 1.30 -1.43
CA THR A 52 -5.76 1.62 -0.67
C THR A 52 -5.10 2.91 -1.14
N GLY A 53 -5.17 3.23 -2.44
CA GLY A 53 -4.69 4.49 -3.00
C GLY A 53 -5.45 5.70 -2.43
N ILE A 54 -6.78 5.64 -2.43
CA ILE A 54 -7.62 6.70 -1.85
C ILE A 54 -7.36 6.84 -0.34
N ALA A 55 -7.38 5.73 0.39
CA ALA A 55 -7.19 5.73 1.84
C ALA A 55 -5.82 6.26 2.26
N SER A 56 -4.75 5.83 1.58
CA SER A 56 -3.38 6.28 1.86
C SER A 56 -3.22 7.79 1.63
N ASN A 57 -3.72 8.30 0.49
CA ASN A 57 -3.65 9.72 0.17
C ASN A 57 -4.50 10.57 1.12
N TYR A 58 -5.68 10.08 1.49
CA TYR A 58 -6.55 10.77 2.44
C TYR A 58 -5.91 10.88 3.83
N ILE A 59 -5.32 9.78 4.33
CA ILE A 59 -4.63 9.76 5.63
C ILE A 59 -3.40 10.68 5.61
N GLN A 60 -2.61 10.68 4.53
CA GLN A 60 -1.49 11.61 4.37
C GLN A 60 -1.96 13.07 4.44
N HIS A 61 -3.06 13.40 3.75
CA HIS A 61 -3.63 14.74 3.76
C HIS A 61 -4.16 15.14 5.14
N LEU A 62 -4.83 14.24 5.86
CA LEU A 62 -5.34 14.52 7.20
C LEU A 62 -4.22 14.88 8.19
N TRP A 63 -3.06 14.23 8.10
CA TRP A 63 -1.95 14.43 9.03
C TRP A 63 -1.03 15.58 8.64
N ASN A 64 -0.71 15.69 7.38
CA ASN A 64 0.28 16.65 6.88
C ASN A 64 -0.34 17.89 6.23
N GLY A 65 -1.66 17.96 6.13
CA GLY A 65 -2.35 19.06 5.44
C GLY A 65 -2.04 19.10 3.95
N VAL A 66 -2.05 20.32 3.39
CA VAL A 66 -1.70 20.55 1.99
C VAL A 66 -0.19 20.45 1.84
N SER A 67 0.29 19.38 1.22
CA SER A 67 1.70 19.11 0.98
C SER A 67 1.90 18.46 -0.38
N LEU A 68 3.12 18.59 -0.93
CA LEU A 68 3.49 17.88 -2.15
C LEU A 68 3.98 16.48 -1.79
N PHE A 69 3.19 15.48 -2.13
CA PHE A 69 3.54 14.08 -1.96
C PHE A 69 3.04 13.25 -3.14
N GLY A 70 3.56 12.05 -3.28
CA GLY A 70 3.13 11.12 -4.33
C GLY A 70 3.89 9.81 -4.28
N GLY A 71 3.42 8.86 -5.07
CA GLY A 71 3.99 7.53 -5.24
C GLY A 71 2.98 6.41 -4.98
N LEU A 72 3.21 5.29 -5.62
CA LEU A 72 2.42 4.06 -5.44
C LEU A 72 2.72 3.36 -4.10
N SER A 73 3.67 3.83 -3.31
CA SER A 73 4.12 3.15 -2.09
C SER A 73 3.03 2.96 -1.04
N GLY A 74 2.07 3.89 -0.94
CA GLY A 74 0.87 3.69 -0.13
C GLY A 74 0.05 2.48 -0.58
N VAL A 75 -0.14 2.33 -1.90
CA VAL A 75 -0.79 1.14 -2.48
C VAL A 75 0.04 -0.11 -2.22
N VAL A 76 1.36 -0.05 -2.43
CA VAL A 76 2.27 -1.19 -2.15
C VAL A 76 2.12 -1.68 -0.71
N TYR A 77 2.12 -0.78 0.27
CA TYR A 77 1.82 -1.13 1.67
C TYR A 77 0.43 -1.72 1.85
N GLY A 78 -0.56 -1.26 1.08
CA GLY A 78 -1.90 -1.84 1.04
C GLY A 78 -1.91 -3.27 0.54
N LEU A 79 -1.18 -3.56 -0.54
CA LEU A 79 -1.03 -4.92 -1.05
C LEU A 79 -0.35 -5.84 -0.02
N PHE A 80 0.70 -5.36 0.66
CA PHE A 80 1.35 -6.10 1.75
C PHE A 80 0.37 -6.39 2.90
N GLY A 81 -0.39 -5.40 3.35
CA GLY A 81 -1.40 -5.57 4.40
C GLY A 81 -2.46 -6.60 4.02
N TYR A 82 -2.95 -6.53 2.78
CA TYR A 82 -3.90 -7.50 2.23
C TYR A 82 -3.32 -8.92 2.23
N CYS A 83 -2.14 -9.11 1.61
CA CYS A 83 -1.48 -10.42 1.54
C CYS A 83 -1.24 -11.00 2.93
N TYR A 84 -0.68 -10.22 3.85
CA TYR A 84 -0.44 -10.63 5.22
C TYR A 84 -1.71 -11.14 5.90
N LEU A 85 -2.82 -10.38 5.81
CA LEU A 85 -4.06 -10.78 6.47
C LEU A 85 -4.67 -12.04 5.84
N ILE A 86 -4.62 -12.18 4.52
CA ILE A 86 -5.12 -13.39 3.85
C ILE A 86 -4.29 -14.61 4.28
N GLU A 87 -2.96 -14.47 4.40
CA GLU A 87 -2.05 -15.56 4.79
C GLU A 87 -2.05 -15.90 6.29
N LEU A 88 -2.53 -15.00 7.14
CA LEU A 88 -2.44 -15.13 8.60
C LEU A 88 -2.96 -16.49 9.13
N ASP A 89 -4.02 -17.02 8.49
CA ASP A 89 -4.63 -18.30 8.88
C ASP A 89 -4.13 -19.47 8.01
N LEU A 90 -3.28 -19.22 7.03
CA LEU A 90 -2.73 -20.23 6.14
C LEU A 90 -1.40 -20.72 6.70
N LYS A 91 -1.15 -22.03 6.59
CA LYS A 91 0.13 -22.61 6.98
C LYS A 91 1.23 -22.49 5.90
N GLN A 92 0.92 -21.82 4.80
CA GLN A 92 1.81 -21.69 3.65
C GLN A 92 1.70 -20.31 3.01
N GLU A 93 2.75 -19.88 2.37
CA GLU A 93 2.87 -18.61 1.66
C GLU A 93 2.03 -18.63 0.37
N ARG A 94 0.80 -18.13 0.43
CA ARG A 94 -0.12 -18.09 -0.73
C ARG A 94 0.42 -17.25 -1.87
N TYR A 95 1.00 -16.09 -1.53
CA TYR A 95 1.54 -15.13 -2.52
C TYR A 95 3.05 -15.30 -2.75
N GLY A 96 3.68 -16.30 -2.12
CA GLY A 96 5.10 -16.59 -2.27
C GLY A 96 6.01 -15.51 -1.70
N LEU A 97 5.57 -14.85 -0.63
CA LEU A 97 6.36 -13.88 0.11
C LEU A 97 6.89 -14.50 1.40
N PRO A 98 8.22 -14.66 1.54
CA PRO A 98 8.78 -15.13 2.79
C PRO A 98 8.50 -14.15 3.93
N PRO A 99 8.31 -14.62 5.18
CA PRO A 99 8.02 -13.77 6.34
C PRO A 99 9.01 -12.61 6.54
N ALA A 100 10.26 -12.80 6.11
CA ALA A 100 11.30 -11.78 6.17
C ALA A 100 10.93 -10.50 5.38
N ILE A 101 10.16 -10.61 4.30
CA ILE A 101 9.72 -9.45 3.51
C ILE A 101 8.70 -8.61 4.29
N TYR A 102 7.76 -9.24 4.99
CA TYR A 102 6.81 -8.52 5.85
C TYR A 102 7.54 -7.78 6.99
N ILE A 103 8.52 -8.43 7.62
CA ILE A 103 9.36 -7.82 8.65
C ILE A 103 10.15 -6.64 8.06
N PHE A 104 10.78 -6.83 6.89
CA PHE A 104 11.51 -5.76 6.19
C PHE A 104 10.62 -4.54 5.94
N MET A 105 9.41 -4.73 5.41
CA MET A 105 8.48 -3.64 5.13
C MET A 105 8.05 -2.90 6.41
N LEU A 106 7.85 -3.63 7.52
CA LEU A 106 7.53 -3.02 8.81
C LEU A 106 8.71 -2.20 9.36
N VAL A 107 9.92 -2.75 9.30
CA VAL A 107 11.14 -2.03 9.69
C VAL A 107 11.34 -0.79 8.83
N TRP A 108 11.14 -0.89 7.53
CA TRP A 108 11.22 0.24 6.60
C TRP A 108 10.23 1.35 6.96
N LEU A 109 8.99 0.99 7.31
CA LEU A 109 7.97 1.94 7.79
C LEU A 109 8.43 2.67 9.07
N ILE A 110 8.95 1.92 10.04
CA ILE A 110 9.44 2.47 11.32
C ILE A 110 10.61 3.42 11.06
N LEU A 111 11.60 3.03 10.26
CA LEU A 111 12.75 3.86 9.90
C LEU A 111 12.32 5.15 9.18
N GLY A 112 11.26 5.09 8.36
CA GLY A 112 10.66 6.27 7.75
C GLY A 112 10.10 7.24 8.78
N PHE A 113 9.32 6.76 9.74
CA PHE A 113 8.77 7.60 10.82
C PHE A 113 9.85 8.19 11.73
N LEU A 114 10.97 7.49 11.91
CA LEU A 114 12.12 7.99 12.69
C LEU A 114 12.99 9.01 11.91
N GLY A 115 12.67 9.28 10.62
CA GLY A 115 13.46 10.17 9.77
C GLY A 115 14.80 9.59 9.33
N ILE A 116 15.11 8.35 9.68
CA ILE A 116 16.40 7.71 9.40
C ILE A 116 16.61 7.58 7.89
N LEU A 117 15.56 7.24 7.13
CA LEU A 117 15.66 7.08 5.68
C LEU A 117 15.99 8.41 4.96
N GLU A 118 15.55 9.53 5.50
CA GLU A 118 15.88 10.86 4.97
C GLU A 118 17.39 11.16 5.12
N LEU A 119 18.01 10.74 6.23
CA LEU A 119 19.45 10.87 6.47
C LEU A 119 20.29 10.09 5.44
N PHE A 120 19.75 8.99 4.93
CA PHE A 120 20.39 8.18 3.88
C PHE A 120 20.05 8.64 2.45
N GLY A 121 19.43 9.81 2.29
CA GLY A 121 19.18 10.42 0.98
C GLY A 121 17.94 9.92 0.25
N PHE A 122 17.02 9.21 0.92
CA PHE A 122 15.75 8.77 0.31
C PHE A 122 14.74 9.92 0.14
N GLY A 123 15.07 11.13 0.57
CA GLY A 123 14.20 12.29 0.53
C GLY A 123 13.06 12.22 1.53
N SER A 124 12.15 13.19 1.48
CA SER A 124 10.98 13.21 2.36
C SER A 124 10.00 12.12 1.99
N ILE A 125 9.68 11.26 2.97
CA ILE A 125 8.83 10.09 2.79
C ILE A 125 7.42 10.38 3.33
N ALA A 126 6.40 10.05 2.53
CA ALA A 126 4.99 10.17 2.92
C ALA A 126 4.57 9.03 3.88
N ASN A 127 5.13 9.03 5.11
CA ASN A 127 4.99 7.95 6.08
C ASN A 127 3.53 7.67 6.47
N HIS A 128 2.69 8.71 6.57
CA HIS A 128 1.28 8.53 6.88
C HIS A 128 0.52 7.89 5.71
N ALA A 129 0.94 8.10 4.45
CA ALA A 129 0.40 7.35 3.31
C ALA A 129 0.75 5.86 3.39
N HIS A 130 1.99 5.53 3.78
CA HIS A 130 2.39 4.13 3.98
C HIS A 130 1.57 3.45 5.07
N LEU A 131 1.44 4.08 6.22
CA LEU A 131 0.63 3.56 7.33
C LEU A 131 -0.85 3.43 6.93
N GLY A 132 -1.40 4.44 6.27
CA GLY A 132 -2.77 4.43 5.76
C GLY A 132 -3.01 3.31 4.75
N GLY A 133 -2.06 3.09 3.86
CA GLY A 133 -2.07 1.98 2.92
C GLY A 133 -2.09 0.62 3.64
N LEU A 134 -1.16 0.41 4.57
CA LEU A 134 -1.07 -0.83 5.35
C LEU A 134 -2.38 -1.14 6.08
N ILE A 135 -2.92 -0.18 6.84
CA ILE A 135 -4.16 -0.34 7.59
C ILE A 135 -5.35 -0.64 6.65
N SER A 136 -5.47 0.12 5.55
CA SER A 136 -6.57 -0.09 4.60
C SER A 136 -6.46 -1.43 3.89
N GLY A 137 -5.25 -1.92 3.58
CA GLY A 137 -5.03 -3.25 3.03
C GLY A 137 -5.44 -4.37 3.99
N LEU A 138 -5.10 -4.23 5.30
CA LEU A 138 -5.55 -5.15 6.35
C LEU A 138 -7.09 -5.18 6.44
N ILE A 139 -7.73 -4.00 6.43
CA ILE A 139 -9.20 -3.89 6.47
C ILE A 139 -9.81 -4.57 5.24
N PHE A 140 -9.29 -4.30 4.04
CA PHE A 140 -9.79 -4.89 2.80
C PHE A 140 -9.67 -6.43 2.83
N GLY A 141 -8.53 -6.96 3.29
CA GLY A 141 -8.33 -8.40 3.47
C GLY A 141 -9.32 -9.02 4.46
N MET A 142 -9.60 -8.33 5.59
CA MET A 142 -10.61 -8.77 6.55
C MET A 142 -12.00 -8.84 5.92
N LEU A 143 -12.40 -7.82 5.17
CA LEU A 143 -13.70 -7.81 4.47
C LEU A 143 -13.80 -8.93 3.44
N THR A 144 -12.72 -9.19 2.69
CA THR A 144 -12.65 -10.28 1.73
C THR A 144 -12.85 -11.65 2.40
N LYS A 145 -12.19 -11.90 3.54
CA LYS A 145 -12.38 -13.14 4.34
C LYS A 145 -13.82 -13.30 4.83
N LEU A 146 -14.41 -12.23 5.35
CA LEU A 146 -15.79 -12.25 5.84
C LEU A 146 -16.79 -12.55 4.72
N TYR A 147 -16.58 -11.96 3.54
CA TYR A 147 -17.41 -12.21 2.36
C TYR A 147 -17.29 -13.66 1.87
N SER A 148 -16.07 -14.19 1.79
CA SER A 148 -15.81 -15.57 1.37
C SER A 148 -16.47 -16.59 2.31
N LYS A 149 -16.41 -16.38 3.64
CA LYS A 149 -17.05 -17.26 4.63
C LYS A 149 -18.58 -17.31 4.55
N LYS A 150 -19.22 -16.28 4.03
CA LYS A 150 -20.69 -16.24 3.88
C LYS A 150 -21.19 -16.97 2.64
N ASN A 151 -20.33 -17.26 1.67
CA ASN A 151 -20.69 -17.85 0.40
C ASN A 151 -20.26 -19.33 0.26
N ILE A 152 -19.80 -19.92 1.36
CA ILE A 152 -19.54 -21.36 1.54
C ILE A 152 -20.60 -21.94 2.48
#